data_1e3e1615bbce2b9dad20a2cbf8a04aa1
#
_entry.id   1e3e1615bbce2b9dad20a2cbf8a04aa1
#
_cell.length_a   1.000
_cell.length_b   1.000
_cell.length_c   1.000
_cell.angle_alpha   90.00
_cell.angle_beta   90.00
_cell.angle_gamma   90.00
#
_symmetry.space_group_name_H-M   'P 1'
#
loop_
_entity.id
_entity.type
_entity.pdbx_description
1 polymer ?
#
loop_
_entity_poly.entity_id
_entity_poly.type
_entity_poly.pdbx_seq_one_letter_code
_entity_poly.pdbx_strand_id
1 'polypeptide(L)'
;NGRYFAYVASFGAFTRSSYSATQAAKNALGHFAYILEGLGDLDSLRPYRCAVEADGQRYEGEFIFGAVCNSTSLGGLVKLDPARVRMDDGKFELLLLRMPKTALDLQNLITAMTRMQYDYPGVILRHVQRVTVTTEENLPWSLDGEYCPSAPRVEIENLPAAVRLMRG
;
A
#
# COMPACT_ATOMS: atom_id res chain seq x y z
N ASN A 1 1.60 -4.08 -17.32
CA ASN A 1 1.68 -2.86 -18.16
C ASN A 1 3.11 -2.50 -18.57
N GLY A 2 4.07 -3.45 -18.51
CA GLY A 2 5.43 -3.30 -19.01
C GLY A 2 6.32 -2.34 -18.22
N ARG A 3 5.98 -2.00 -16.99
CA ARG A 3 6.80 -1.19 -16.08
C ARG A 3 7.35 -2.06 -14.95
N TYR A 4 8.53 -1.71 -14.45
CA TYR A 4 9.18 -2.35 -13.33
C TYR A 4 9.20 -1.43 -12.12
N PHE A 5 9.15 -2.01 -10.94
CA PHE A 5 9.43 -1.35 -9.67
C PHE A 5 10.27 -2.28 -8.81
N ALA A 6 11.07 -1.73 -7.92
CA ALA A 6 11.95 -2.50 -7.04
C ALA A 6 11.48 -2.50 -5.57
N TYR A 7 10.68 -1.50 -5.21
CA TYR A 7 10.35 -1.18 -3.84
C TYR A 7 8.86 -1.27 -3.56
N VAL A 8 8.03 -0.44 -4.24
CA VAL A 8 6.59 -0.39 -4.00
C VAL A 8 5.80 0.09 -5.21
N ALA A 9 4.69 -0.60 -5.47
CA ALA A 9 3.59 -0.12 -6.30
C ALA A 9 2.39 0.16 -5.39
N SER A 10 1.85 1.38 -5.37
CA SER A 10 0.76 1.76 -4.48
C SER A 10 -0.27 2.65 -5.16
N PHE A 11 -1.50 2.65 -4.62
CA PHE A 11 -2.59 3.52 -5.01
C PHE A 11 -3.33 4.08 -3.80
N GLY A 12 -4.10 5.14 -4.02
CA GLY A 12 -4.98 5.73 -3.01
C GLY A 12 -4.32 6.82 -2.17
N ALA A 13 -4.70 6.91 -0.91
CA ALA A 13 -4.14 7.88 0.02
C ALA A 13 -2.61 7.77 0.05
N PHE A 14 -1.93 8.91 0.21
CA PHE A 14 -0.47 9.00 0.27
C PHE A 14 0.28 8.93 -1.08
N THR A 15 -0.34 8.50 -2.18
CA THR A 15 0.35 8.50 -3.48
C THR A 15 0.64 9.91 -3.98
N ARG A 16 -0.20 10.91 -3.67
CA ARG A 16 -0.01 12.31 -4.02
C ARG A 16 0.99 13.04 -3.12
N SER A 17 1.07 12.70 -1.85
CA SER A 17 1.98 13.36 -0.90
C SER A 17 3.44 12.93 -1.03
N SER A 18 3.72 11.78 -1.65
CA SER A 18 5.09 11.39 -1.97
C SER A 18 5.78 12.33 -2.96
N TYR A 19 5.01 13.12 -3.73
CA TYR A 19 5.57 14.12 -4.67
C TYR A 19 5.88 15.48 -4.04
N SER A 20 5.36 15.79 -2.85
CA SER A 20 5.49 17.10 -2.20
C SER A 20 6.11 17.07 -0.81
N ALA A 21 6.56 15.92 -0.33
CA ALA A 21 7.08 15.74 1.02
C ALA A 21 8.44 16.41 1.18
N THR A 22 8.46 17.59 1.78
CA THR A 22 9.64 18.25 2.32
C THR A 22 10.31 17.39 3.41
N GLN A 23 11.59 17.63 3.66
CA GLN A 23 12.48 16.89 4.58
C GLN A 23 11.98 16.71 6.04
N ALA A 24 10.86 17.32 6.43
CA ALA A 24 10.25 17.17 7.75
C ALA A 24 9.54 15.83 7.99
N ALA A 25 9.35 15.00 6.95
CA ALA A 25 8.63 13.71 6.98
C ALA A 25 9.43 12.53 7.56
N LYS A 26 10.59 12.77 8.17
CA LYS A 26 11.55 11.70 8.57
C LYS A 26 11.22 10.96 9.87
N ASN A 27 10.18 11.31 10.61
CA ASN A 27 9.76 10.57 11.81
C ASN A 27 8.57 9.65 11.49
N ALA A 28 8.87 8.51 10.90
CA ALA A 28 7.98 7.69 10.09
C ALA A 28 6.77 7.04 10.80
N LEU A 29 6.71 6.93 12.11
CA LEU A 29 5.57 6.33 12.83
C LEU A 29 4.45 7.34 13.12
N GLY A 30 4.82 8.61 13.35
CA GLY A 30 3.86 9.69 13.54
C GLY A 30 3.24 10.19 12.23
N HIS A 31 3.88 9.92 11.09
CA HIS A 31 3.47 10.54 9.83
C HIS A 31 2.24 9.89 9.19
N PHE A 32 2.09 8.57 9.26
CA PHE A 32 0.88 7.88 8.81
C PHE A 32 -0.32 8.29 9.67
N ALA A 33 -0.16 8.22 11.01
CA ALA A 33 -1.15 8.70 11.95
C ALA A 33 -1.42 10.20 11.74
N TYR A 34 -0.37 11.02 11.62
CA TYR A 34 -0.48 12.46 11.39
C TYR A 34 -1.19 12.82 10.07
N ILE A 35 -0.95 12.08 8.99
CA ILE A 35 -1.66 12.30 7.72
C ILE A 35 -3.12 11.88 7.85
N LEU A 36 -3.41 10.75 8.48
CA LEU A 36 -4.79 10.32 8.71
C LEU A 36 -5.51 11.20 9.75
N GLU A 37 -4.83 11.65 10.81
CA GLU A 37 -5.35 12.62 11.77
C GLU A 37 -5.45 14.03 11.19
N GLY A 38 -4.51 14.42 10.33
CA GLY A 38 -4.52 15.72 9.62
C GLY A 38 -5.52 15.79 8.48
N LEU A 39 -6.01 14.64 7.98
CA LEU A 39 -7.21 14.57 7.15
C LEU A 39 -8.48 14.87 7.96
N GLY A 40 -8.39 14.82 9.31
CA GLY A 40 -9.34 15.38 10.30
C GLY A 40 -10.80 14.94 10.18
N ASP A 41 -11.19 14.40 9.04
CA ASP A 41 -12.57 14.09 8.71
C ASP A 41 -12.64 12.91 7.75
N LEU A 42 -13.55 11.99 8.00
CA LEU A 42 -13.87 10.87 7.12
C LEU A 42 -14.20 11.35 5.70
N ASP A 43 -14.85 12.50 5.59
CA ASP A 43 -15.24 13.10 4.32
C ASP A 43 -14.05 13.55 3.45
N SER A 44 -12.86 13.68 4.04
CA SER A 44 -11.62 13.98 3.31
C SER A 44 -10.95 12.75 2.70
N LEU A 45 -11.32 11.54 3.14
CA LEU A 45 -10.82 10.30 2.60
C LEU A 45 -11.52 9.96 1.30
N ARG A 46 -10.76 9.79 0.23
CA ARG A 46 -11.29 9.31 -1.04
C ARG A 46 -11.22 7.79 -1.10
N PRO A 47 -12.34 7.07 -1.11
CA PRO A 47 -12.36 5.65 -1.40
C PRO A 47 -12.12 5.39 -2.89
N TYR A 48 -11.55 4.23 -3.18
CA TYR A 48 -11.45 3.68 -4.53
C TYR A 48 -12.12 2.31 -4.55
N ARG A 49 -13.12 2.16 -5.41
CA ARG A 49 -13.79 0.88 -5.60
C ARG A 49 -12.99 0.03 -6.57
N CYS A 50 -12.49 -1.09 -6.10
CA CYS A 50 -11.76 -2.03 -6.92
C CYS A 50 -11.93 -3.48 -6.46
N ALA A 51 -11.58 -4.42 -7.33
CA ALA A 51 -11.40 -5.82 -7.03
C ALA A 51 -9.91 -6.15 -7.12
N VAL A 52 -9.39 -6.78 -6.09
CA VAL A 52 -8.00 -7.24 -6.00
C VAL A 52 -7.98 -8.75 -5.93
N GLU A 53 -7.39 -9.39 -6.91
CA GLU A 53 -7.15 -10.83 -6.94
C GLU A 53 -5.67 -11.07 -6.62
N ALA A 54 -5.40 -11.91 -5.63
CA ALA A 54 -4.07 -12.21 -5.15
C ALA A 54 -3.93 -13.72 -4.89
N ASP A 55 -3.12 -14.40 -5.71
CA ASP A 55 -2.88 -15.84 -5.63
C ASP A 55 -4.18 -16.68 -5.45
N GLY A 56 -5.24 -16.34 -6.21
CA GLY A 56 -6.53 -17.03 -6.18
C GLY A 56 -7.52 -16.55 -5.09
N GLN A 57 -7.11 -15.62 -4.22
CA GLN A 57 -8.02 -14.95 -3.29
C GLN A 57 -8.51 -13.63 -3.88
N ARG A 58 -9.80 -13.31 -3.70
CA ARG A 58 -10.42 -12.09 -4.19
C ARG A 58 -10.84 -11.20 -3.03
N TYR A 59 -10.45 -9.94 -3.08
CA TYR A 59 -10.82 -8.87 -2.17
C TYR A 59 -11.53 -7.80 -2.97
N GLU A 60 -12.76 -7.49 -2.62
CA GLU A 60 -13.57 -6.50 -3.32
C GLU A 60 -14.15 -5.49 -2.35
N GLY A 61 -14.33 -4.25 -2.82
CA GLY A 61 -14.93 -3.17 -2.05
C GLY A 61 -14.22 -1.84 -2.23
N GLU A 62 -14.38 -0.99 -1.23
CA GLU A 62 -13.82 0.34 -1.17
C GLU A 62 -12.56 0.35 -0.31
N PHE A 63 -11.47 0.83 -0.89
CA PHE A 63 -10.16 0.93 -0.24
C PHE A 63 -9.68 2.37 -0.26
N ILE A 64 -9.12 2.83 0.84
CA ILE A 64 -8.45 4.14 0.89
C ILE A 64 -7.00 4.06 0.44
N PHE A 65 -6.40 2.86 0.53
CA PHE A 65 -5.00 2.62 0.18
C PHE A 65 -4.78 1.16 -0.20
N GLY A 66 -3.91 0.95 -1.17
CA GLY A 66 -3.38 -0.36 -1.52
C GLY A 66 -1.91 -0.27 -1.93
N ALA A 67 -1.13 -1.26 -1.53
CA ALA A 67 0.28 -1.37 -1.87
C ALA A 67 0.70 -2.81 -2.10
N VAL A 68 1.54 -3.01 -3.11
CA VAL A 68 2.29 -4.23 -3.37
C VAL A 68 3.77 -3.86 -3.22
N CYS A 69 4.45 -4.45 -2.27
CA CYS A 69 5.82 -4.06 -1.94
C CYS A 69 6.71 -5.26 -1.64
N ASN A 70 8.00 -5.04 -1.78
CA ASN A 70 9.07 -5.95 -1.33
C ASN A 70 9.95 -5.20 -0.34
N SER A 71 9.38 -4.82 0.80
CA SER A 71 10.06 -3.98 1.79
C SER A 71 9.35 -3.96 3.13
N THR A 72 10.11 -3.73 4.19
CA THR A 72 9.60 -3.47 5.55
C THR A 72 9.10 -2.05 5.76
N SER A 73 9.22 -1.17 4.77
CA SER A 73 8.79 0.22 4.86
C SER A 73 8.20 0.69 3.54
N LEU A 74 7.06 1.33 3.57
CA LEU A 74 6.35 1.88 2.42
C LEU A 74 6.50 3.41 2.41
N GLY A 75 7.48 3.90 1.63
CA GLY A 75 7.74 5.34 1.50
C GLY A 75 8.09 6.05 2.82
N GLY A 76 8.51 5.32 3.85
CA GLY A 76 8.71 5.86 5.20
C GLY A 76 7.42 6.15 5.97
N LEU A 77 6.25 5.91 5.37
CA LEU A 77 4.93 6.23 5.94
C LEU A 77 4.33 5.05 6.69
N VAL A 78 4.40 3.85 6.12
CA VAL A 78 3.91 2.62 6.71
C VAL A 78 5.09 1.69 6.97
N LYS A 79 5.19 1.17 8.18
CA LYS A 79 6.16 0.13 8.53
C LYS A 79 5.43 -1.21 8.60
N LEU A 80 6.05 -2.22 8.01
CA LEU A 80 5.65 -3.60 8.16
C LEU A 80 6.57 -4.30 9.15
N ASP A 81 6.03 -5.28 9.87
CA ASP A 81 6.80 -6.08 10.83
C ASP A 81 7.94 -6.82 10.09
N PRO A 82 9.21 -6.53 10.42
CA PRO A 82 10.34 -7.18 9.78
C PRO A 82 10.36 -8.71 9.94
N ALA A 83 9.70 -9.24 10.97
CA ALA A 83 9.57 -10.69 11.16
C ALA A 83 8.63 -11.34 10.13
N ARG A 84 7.79 -10.54 9.46
CA ARG A 84 6.82 -11.00 8.46
C ARG A 84 7.25 -10.73 7.02
N VAL A 85 8.27 -9.90 6.79
CA VAL A 85 8.73 -9.52 5.46
C VAL A 85 10.03 -10.24 5.12
N ARG A 86 10.05 -10.90 3.97
CA ARG A 86 11.25 -11.55 3.42
C ARG A 86 11.45 -11.11 1.99
N MET A 87 12.47 -10.29 1.77
CA MET A 87 12.75 -9.69 0.45
C MET A 87 13.34 -10.66 -0.58
N ASP A 88 13.63 -11.90 -0.18
CA ASP A 88 14.30 -12.92 -1.01
C ASP A 88 13.46 -14.21 -1.20
N ASP A 89 12.19 -14.22 -0.79
CA ASP A 89 11.31 -15.40 -0.85
C ASP A 89 10.47 -15.50 -2.14
N GLY A 90 10.65 -14.56 -3.06
CA GLY A 90 9.91 -14.52 -4.32
C GLY A 90 8.45 -14.08 -4.16
N LYS A 91 8.11 -13.42 -3.07
CA LYS A 91 6.77 -12.89 -2.81
C LYS A 91 6.82 -11.38 -2.56
N PHE A 92 5.67 -10.78 -2.67
CA PHE A 92 5.39 -9.41 -2.24
C PHE A 92 4.55 -9.42 -0.96
N GLU A 93 4.59 -8.33 -0.23
CA GLU A 93 3.57 -7.96 0.74
C GLU A 93 2.48 -7.14 0.04
N LEU A 94 1.26 -7.71 -0.02
CA LEU A 94 0.05 -6.98 -0.40
C LEU A 94 -0.58 -6.41 0.85
N LEU A 95 -0.64 -5.09 0.95
CA LEU A 95 -1.35 -4.34 1.99
C LEU A 95 -2.54 -3.63 1.37
N LEU A 96 -3.75 -3.87 1.90
CA LEU A 96 -4.95 -3.12 1.54
C LEU A 96 -5.59 -2.56 2.82
N LEU A 97 -5.97 -1.29 2.77
CA LEU A 97 -6.70 -0.61 3.83
C LEU A 97 -8.11 -0.28 3.34
N ARG A 98 -9.11 -0.88 3.98
CA ARG A 98 -10.52 -0.64 3.65
C ARG A 98 -10.94 0.76 4.06
N MET A 99 -11.91 1.32 3.34
CA MET A 99 -12.57 2.56 3.74
C MET A 99 -13.22 2.40 5.12
N PRO A 100 -12.81 3.17 6.14
CA PRO A 100 -13.49 3.18 7.43
C PRO A 100 -14.89 3.77 7.28
N LYS A 101 -15.86 3.23 8.00
CA LYS A 101 -17.27 3.67 7.94
C LYS A 101 -17.59 4.75 8.98
N THR A 102 -16.84 4.80 10.06
CA THR A 102 -17.04 5.73 11.17
C THR A 102 -15.69 6.33 11.60
N ALA A 103 -15.74 7.45 12.32
CA ALA A 103 -14.54 8.04 12.92
C ALA A 103 -13.83 7.07 13.88
N LEU A 104 -14.60 6.22 14.58
CA LEU A 104 -14.05 5.18 15.44
C LEU A 104 -13.32 4.10 14.62
N ASP A 105 -13.86 3.68 13.47
CA ASP A 105 -13.19 2.74 12.58
C ASP A 105 -11.88 3.32 12.06
N LEU A 106 -11.85 4.61 11.73
CA LEU A 106 -10.63 5.32 11.30
C LEU A 106 -9.59 5.31 12.42
N GLN A 107 -9.98 5.65 13.64
CA GLN A 107 -9.10 5.64 14.81
C GLN A 107 -8.55 4.24 15.09
N ASN A 108 -9.39 3.22 14.99
CA ASN A 108 -8.98 1.83 15.16
C ASN A 108 -8.02 1.38 14.05
N LEU A 109 -8.26 1.78 12.79
CA LEU A 109 -7.38 1.50 11.67
C LEU A 109 -5.99 2.14 11.87
N ILE A 110 -5.94 3.40 12.29
CA ILE A 110 -4.70 4.11 12.64
C ILE A 110 -3.95 3.36 13.73
N THR A 111 -4.67 2.98 14.79
CA THR A 111 -4.10 2.25 15.92
C THR A 111 -3.54 0.89 15.49
N ALA A 112 -4.30 0.15 14.69
CA ALA A 112 -3.90 -1.15 14.16
C ALA A 112 -2.61 -1.04 13.33
N MET A 113 -2.55 -0.07 12.42
CA MET A 113 -1.37 0.14 11.58
C MET A 113 -0.15 0.60 12.40
N THR A 114 -0.33 1.50 13.37
CA THR A 114 0.74 1.97 14.25
C THR A 114 1.31 0.85 15.11
N ARG A 115 0.47 -0.07 15.55
CA ARG A 115 0.84 -1.22 16.39
C ARG A 115 1.19 -2.48 15.58
N MET A 116 1.19 -2.41 14.25
CA MET A 116 1.40 -3.55 13.34
C MET A 116 0.42 -4.71 13.60
N GLN A 117 -0.82 -4.39 13.94
CA GLN A 117 -1.92 -5.34 14.20
C GLN A 117 -2.68 -5.59 12.90
N TYR A 118 -2.24 -6.59 12.12
CA TYR A 118 -2.80 -6.89 10.81
C TYR A 118 -4.03 -7.81 10.84
N ASP A 119 -4.50 -8.19 12.00
CA ASP A 119 -5.74 -8.93 12.25
C ASP A 119 -6.99 -8.04 12.37
N TYR A 120 -6.80 -6.72 12.35
CA TYR A 120 -7.91 -5.77 12.32
C TYR A 120 -8.69 -5.90 11.00
N PRO A 121 -10.05 -5.97 11.02
CA PRO A 121 -10.87 -6.24 9.83
C PRO A 121 -10.71 -5.22 8.68
N GLY A 122 -10.27 -4.00 9.00
CA GLY A 122 -9.97 -2.95 8.01
C GLY A 122 -8.61 -3.11 7.32
N VAL A 123 -7.78 -4.04 7.77
CA VAL A 123 -6.43 -4.28 7.25
C VAL A 123 -6.37 -5.65 6.60
N ILE A 124 -5.83 -5.71 5.38
CA ILE A 124 -5.52 -6.96 4.69
C ILE A 124 -4.03 -6.94 4.41
N LEU A 125 -3.28 -7.83 5.04
CA LEU A 125 -1.87 -8.08 4.75
C LEU A 125 -1.71 -9.52 4.30
N ARG A 126 -1.11 -9.73 3.10
CA ARG A 126 -0.90 -11.06 2.51
C ARG A 126 0.46 -11.13 1.82
N HIS A 127 1.08 -12.31 1.83
CA HIS A 127 2.26 -12.62 1.04
C HIS A 127 1.80 -13.26 -0.26
N VAL A 128 2.14 -12.65 -1.40
CA VAL A 128 1.60 -13.03 -2.70
C VAL A 128 2.66 -12.97 -3.80
N GLN A 129 2.51 -13.78 -4.83
CA GLN A 129 3.39 -13.76 -6.01
C GLN A 129 2.79 -12.93 -7.14
N ARG A 130 1.46 -12.94 -7.25
CA ARG A 130 0.74 -12.23 -8.31
C ARG A 130 -0.44 -11.48 -7.73
N VAL A 131 -0.62 -10.26 -8.21
CA VAL A 131 -1.75 -9.41 -7.87
C VAL A 131 -2.35 -8.86 -9.16
N THR A 132 -3.68 -8.93 -9.28
CA THR A 132 -4.45 -8.24 -10.32
C THR A 132 -5.40 -7.27 -9.65
N VAL A 133 -5.35 -6.01 -10.05
CA VAL A 133 -6.29 -4.98 -9.60
C VAL A 133 -7.15 -4.56 -10.76
N THR A 134 -8.48 -4.65 -10.60
CA THR A 134 -9.47 -4.25 -11.60
C THR A 134 -10.36 -3.15 -11.02
N THR A 135 -10.56 -2.08 -11.77
CA THR A 135 -11.39 -0.94 -11.39
C THR A 135 -12.01 -0.27 -12.60
N GLU A 136 -13.19 0.32 -12.42
CA GLU A 136 -13.81 1.21 -13.42
C GLU A 136 -13.50 2.69 -13.14
N GLU A 137 -12.83 2.97 -12.02
CA GLU A 137 -12.50 4.33 -11.61
C GLU A 137 -11.13 4.75 -12.13
N ASN A 138 -10.89 6.06 -12.13
CA ASN A 138 -9.54 6.59 -12.31
C ASN A 138 -8.72 6.37 -11.03
N LEU A 139 -7.97 5.28 -11.02
CA LEU A 139 -7.10 4.84 -9.92
C LEU A 139 -5.63 5.03 -10.30
N PRO A 140 -5.05 6.21 -10.06
CA PRO A 140 -3.64 6.45 -10.35
C PRO A 140 -2.74 5.68 -9.39
N TRP A 141 -1.58 5.26 -9.90
CA TRP A 141 -0.58 4.52 -9.15
C TRP A 141 0.67 5.36 -8.88
N SER A 142 1.39 4.97 -7.86
CA SER A 142 2.77 5.37 -7.61
C SER A 142 3.67 4.13 -7.69
N LEU A 143 4.70 4.18 -8.53
CA LEU A 143 5.72 3.14 -8.64
C LEU A 143 7.04 3.72 -8.15
N ASP A 144 7.56 3.19 -7.03
CA ASP A 144 8.79 3.67 -6.38
C ASP A 144 8.82 5.20 -6.16
N GLY A 145 7.64 5.80 -5.91
CA GLY A 145 7.47 7.24 -5.73
C GLY A 145 7.11 8.02 -7.01
N GLU A 146 7.16 7.42 -8.18
CA GLU A 146 6.83 8.06 -9.44
C GLU A 146 5.38 7.82 -9.86
N TYR A 147 4.77 8.83 -10.48
CA TYR A 147 3.39 8.74 -10.97
C TYR A 147 3.26 7.73 -12.11
N CYS A 148 2.25 6.89 -12.02
CA CYS A 148 1.83 6.00 -13.07
C CYS A 148 0.32 6.17 -13.32
N PRO A 149 -0.10 6.41 -14.58
CA PRO A 149 -1.51 6.62 -14.88
C PRO A 149 -2.34 5.40 -14.55
N SER A 150 -3.63 5.64 -14.30
CA SER A 150 -4.63 4.60 -14.11
C SER A 150 -4.76 3.69 -15.33
N ALA A 151 -5.07 2.42 -15.05
CA ALA A 151 -5.53 1.46 -16.06
C ALA A 151 -6.71 0.66 -15.47
N PRO A 152 -7.70 0.24 -16.29
CA PRO A 152 -8.84 -0.54 -15.82
C PRO A 152 -8.43 -1.87 -15.18
N ARG A 153 -7.29 -2.40 -15.62
CA ARG A 153 -6.67 -3.62 -15.11
C ARG A 153 -5.17 -3.45 -14.99
N VAL A 154 -4.65 -3.70 -13.81
CA VAL A 154 -3.23 -3.69 -13.48
C VAL A 154 -2.83 -5.08 -13.00
N GLU A 155 -1.84 -5.68 -13.64
CA GLU A 155 -1.26 -6.96 -13.26
C GLU A 155 0.16 -6.75 -12.74
N ILE A 156 0.44 -7.31 -11.56
CA ILE A 156 1.72 -7.23 -10.87
C ILE A 156 2.19 -8.64 -10.59
N GLU A 157 3.41 -8.94 -11.00
CA GLU A 157 4.03 -10.25 -10.81
C GLU A 157 5.44 -10.09 -10.24
N ASN A 158 5.78 -10.91 -9.25
CA ASN A 158 7.12 -10.96 -8.71
C ASN A 158 8.07 -11.66 -9.71
N LEU A 159 9.20 -11.05 -9.96
CA LEU A 159 10.29 -11.62 -10.75
C LEU A 159 11.44 -11.98 -9.80
N PRO A 160 11.45 -13.16 -9.22
CA PRO A 160 12.45 -13.54 -8.22
C PRO A 160 13.85 -13.55 -8.82
N ALA A 161 14.83 -13.08 -8.03
CA ALA A 161 16.25 -13.01 -8.41
C ALA A 161 16.55 -12.22 -9.71
N ALA A 162 15.67 -11.28 -10.10
CA ALA A 162 15.85 -10.45 -11.28
C ALA A 162 17.03 -9.47 -11.16
N VAL A 163 17.43 -9.12 -9.92
CA VAL A 163 18.55 -8.23 -9.64
C VAL A 163 19.64 -8.97 -8.87
N ARG A 164 20.89 -8.84 -9.32
CA ARG A 164 22.06 -9.36 -8.62
C ARG A 164 22.87 -8.19 -8.07
N LEU A 165 23.05 -8.16 -6.77
CA LEU A 165 23.92 -7.18 -6.10
C LEU A 165 25.32 -7.75 -5.99
N MET A 166 26.31 -7.04 -6.51
CA MET A 166 27.71 -7.36 -6.27
C MET A 166 28.13 -6.78 -4.91
N ARG A 167 28.64 -7.62 -4.03
CA ARG A 167 29.30 -7.17 -2.81
C ARG A 167 30.77 -6.96 -3.14
N GLY A 168 31.26 -5.74 -2.91
CA GLY A 168 32.68 -5.44 -2.92
C GLY A 168 33.37 -5.99 -1.68
#